data_cfd9c71d677ecdaba5e2978721089e4d
#
_entry.id   cfd9c71d677ecdaba5e2978721089e4d
#
_cell.length_a   1.000
_cell.length_b   1.000
_cell.length_c   1.000
_cell.angle_alpha   90.00
_cell.angle_beta   90.00
_cell.angle_gamma   90.00
#
_symmetry.space_group_name_H-M   'P 1'
#
loop_
_entity.id
_entity.type
_entity.pdbx_description
1 polymer ?
#
loop_
_entity_poly.entity_id
_entity_poly.type
_entity_poly.pdbx_seq_one_letter_code
_entity_poly.pdbx_strand_id
1 'polypeptide(L)'
;MDKIIHCIMHHPVMARRKSKSRSMKIQPAITTIALKTDPTTSGSHLNYVDTAKQLSKINRRLYEQGRLYGYQGLSFIWKSTGTGAGSVATIECTVKTAGNTWIVHNAFVKGKALWNEMQQLVLKDNPSVAGKWHDFKLQLDGGQSLARTMEALDGAGNPYASGQWDYSEYVMPEHSVDAAGNPLPATSLTPLLIGADTASKRSLVKAYEESRATVSANQPNTPAGMSTSFFNLLTDSGSQEPELATVIEGENDDPPYDLNNYPGGATNAAAPAIVGYSAISAQEVDGHIGPFVAPCGLLQIEIVGYDANGAEVAPANMPDVDILLHVAPGTYKGVAAVPMGQ
;
A
#
# COMPACT_ATOMS: atom_id res chain seq x y z
N MET A 1 44.43 52.59 -47.35
CA MET A 1 44.39 52.82 -45.89
C MET A 1 43.14 52.22 -45.35
N ASP A 2 43.17 50.93 -45.07
CA ASP A 2 42.02 50.13 -44.57
C ASP A 2 42.20 49.89 -43.09
N LYS A 3 41.29 50.46 -42.31
CA LYS A 3 41.20 50.21 -40.88
C LYS A 3 40.37 48.94 -40.64
N ILE A 4 41.01 47.86 -40.27
CA ILE A 4 40.36 46.64 -39.78
C ILE A 4 39.91 46.92 -38.35
N ILE A 5 38.59 46.96 -38.14
CA ILE A 5 37.98 47.03 -36.82
C ILE A 5 37.85 45.61 -36.28
N HIS A 6 38.65 45.25 -35.27
CA HIS A 6 38.52 44.01 -34.53
C HIS A 6 37.35 44.11 -33.54
N CYS A 7 36.28 43.43 -33.87
CA CYS A 7 35.14 43.28 -32.96
C CYS A 7 35.44 42.15 -31.97
N ILE A 8 35.82 42.52 -30.74
CA ILE A 8 36.01 41.54 -29.63
C ILE A 8 34.63 41.18 -29.09
N MET A 9 34.15 39.99 -29.45
CA MET A 9 32.95 39.42 -28.81
C MET A 9 33.27 39.05 -27.37
N HIS A 10 32.72 39.81 -26.44
CA HIS A 10 32.68 39.43 -25.04
C HIS A 10 31.56 38.37 -24.85
N HIS A 11 31.95 37.12 -24.66
CA HIS A 11 31.03 36.12 -24.17
C HIS A 11 30.75 36.39 -22.68
N PRO A 12 29.48 36.55 -22.26
CA PRO A 12 29.20 36.65 -20.85
C PRO A 12 29.43 35.27 -20.20
N VAL A 13 30.40 35.20 -19.30
CA VAL A 13 30.61 34.06 -18.44
C VAL A 13 29.37 33.97 -17.54
N MET A 14 28.48 33.00 -17.84
CA MET A 14 27.36 32.69 -16.96
C MET A 14 27.90 32.22 -15.61
N ALA A 15 27.77 33.07 -14.62
CA ALA A 15 28.08 32.71 -13.24
C ALA A 15 27.21 31.53 -12.82
N ARG A 16 27.84 30.37 -12.65
CA ARG A 16 27.21 29.15 -12.16
C ARG A 16 26.63 29.44 -10.77
N ARG A 17 25.31 29.63 -10.71
CA ARG A 17 24.57 29.82 -9.46
C ARG A 17 24.84 28.62 -8.57
N LYS A 18 25.68 28.75 -7.53
CA LYS A 18 25.86 27.74 -6.50
C LYS A 18 24.49 27.51 -5.89
N SER A 19 23.91 26.35 -6.14
CA SER A 19 22.72 25.91 -5.43
C SER A 19 23.13 25.81 -3.96
N LYS A 20 22.63 26.71 -3.13
CA LYS A 20 22.69 26.55 -1.68
C LYS A 20 21.95 25.24 -1.39
N SER A 21 22.67 24.21 -0.97
CA SER A 21 22.03 23.04 -0.41
C SER A 21 21.19 23.54 0.76
N ARG A 22 19.86 23.54 0.61
CA ARG A 22 18.97 23.77 1.72
C ARG A 22 19.21 22.62 2.67
N SER A 23 19.84 22.90 3.81
CA SER A 23 19.85 21.95 4.92
C SER A 23 18.39 21.60 5.21
N MET A 24 18.02 20.35 4.99
CA MET A 24 16.66 19.90 5.27
C MET A 24 16.44 20.03 6.77
N LYS A 25 15.63 21.00 7.18
CA LYS A 25 15.23 21.15 8.56
C LYS A 25 14.28 20.02 8.90
N ILE A 26 14.66 19.15 9.82
CA ILE A 26 13.77 18.15 10.39
C ILE A 26 12.60 18.88 11.04
N GLN A 27 11.39 18.56 10.63
CA GLN A 27 10.18 19.11 11.24
C GLN A 27 9.81 18.24 12.44
N PRO A 28 9.52 18.83 13.61
CA PRO A 28 9.07 18.04 14.75
C PRO A 28 7.70 17.42 14.44
N ALA A 29 7.56 16.13 14.77
CA ALA A 29 6.31 15.40 14.66
C ALA A 29 6.24 14.37 15.80
N ILE A 30 5.03 14.05 16.23
CA ILE A 30 4.78 12.89 17.08
C ILE A 30 4.84 11.66 16.17
N THR A 31 5.80 10.78 16.44
CA THR A 31 6.11 9.59 15.64
C THR A 31 5.66 8.29 16.28
N THR A 32 5.30 8.31 17.56
CA THR A 32 4.74 7.16 18.26
C THR A 32 3.22 7.22 18.22
N ILE A 33 2.60 6.16 17.74
CA ILE A 33 1.15 6.01 17.61
C ILE A 33 0.72 4.96 18.63
N ALA A 34 -0.06 5.36 19.62
CA ALA A 34 -0.67 4.46 20.59
C ALA A 34 -1.98 3.92 20.00
N LEU A 35 -2.12 2.61 20.00
CA LEU A 35 -3.28 1.87 19.46
C LEU A 35 -3.71 0.83 20.50
N LYS A 36 -4.94 0.37 20.36
CA LYS A 36 -5.49 -0.71 21.18
C LYS A 36 -6.31 -1.64 20.31
N THR A 37 -6.16 -2.93 20.52
CA THR A 37 -7.04 -3.91 19.87
C THR A 37 -8.38 -3.97 20.58
N ASP A 38 -9.40 -4.30 19.84
CA ASP A 38 -10.73 -4.66 20.37
C ASP A 38 -11.22 -5.90 19.63
N PRO A 39 -10.70 -7.09 19.96
CA PRO A 39 -11.06 -8.33 19.29
C PRO A 39 -12.52 -8.71 19.52
N THR A 40 -13.11 -8.28 20.64
CA THR A 40 -14.51 -8.55 20.97
C THR A 40 -15.45 -7.83 19.99
N THR A 41 -15.21 -6.54 19.73
CA THR A 41 -16.02 -5.75 18.78
C THR A 41 -15.69 -6.08 17.33
N SER A 42 -14.41 -6.32 17.00
CA SER A 42 -14.01 -6.66 15.64
C SER A 42 -14.42 -8.07 15.22
N GLY A 43 -14.60 -8.99 16.17
CA GLY A 43 -14.86 -10.41 15.94
C GLY A 43 -13.75 -11.11 15.15
N SER A 44 -12.50 -10.60 15.24
CA SER A 44 -11.38 -11.06 14.43
C SER A 44 -10.05 -10.85 15.13
N HIS A 45 -9.09 -11.71 14.87
CA HIS A 45 -7.68 -11.54 15.24
C HIS A 45 -6.95 -10.50 14.35
N LEU A 46 -7.55 -10.17 13.19
CA LEU A 46 -6.96 -9.23 12.23
C LEU A 46 -7.37 -7.79 12.54
N ASN A 47 -6.36 -6.95 12.69
CA ASN A 47 -6.49 -5.51 12.90
C ASN A 47 -5.72 -4.76 11.81
N TYR A 48 -6.21 -3.60 11.41
CA TYR A 48 -5.60 -2.78 10.36
C TYR A 48 -5.18 -1.42 10.88
N VAL A 49 -4.06 -0.93 10.37
CA VAL A 49 -3.56 0.43 10.65
C VAL A 49 -3.30 1.16 9.35
N ASP A 50 -3.89 2.32 9.21
CA ASP A 50 -3.55 3.32 8.20
C ASP A 50 -2.68 4.38 8.87
N THR A 51 -1.37 4.25 8.74
CA THR A 51 -0.39 5.11 9.40
C THR A 51 -0.52 6.57 8.98
N ALA A 52 -0.80 6.82 7.69
CA ALA A 52 -0.98 8.18 7.19
C ALA A 52 -2.19 8.85 7.85
N LYS A 53 -3.29 8.11 8.02
CA LYS A 53 -4.48 8.55 8.75
C LYS A 53 -4.16 8.89 10.20
N GLN A 54 -3.49 7.98 10.91
CA GLN A 54 -3.21 8.16 12.33
C GLN A 54 -2.22 9.31 12.58
N LEU A 55 -1.15 9.41 11.79
CA LEU A 55 -0.22 10.55 11.86
C LEU A 55 -0.92 11.88 11.57
N SER A 56 -1.85 11.89 10.61
CA SER A 56 -2.61 13.10 10.27
C SER A 56 -3.47 13.58 11.43
N LYS A 57 -4.11 12.65 12.15
CA LYS A 57 -4.92 12.95 13.33
C LYS A 57 -4.08 13.50 14.49
N ILE A 58 -3.01 12.80 14.85
CA ILE A 58 -2.16 13.13 15.99
C ILE A 58 -1.46 14.47 15.76
N ASN A 59 -0.89 14.68 14.56
CA ASN A 59 -0.09 15.85 14.24
C ASN A 59 -0.92 17.00 13.63
N ARG A 60 -2.20 16.79 13.36
CA ARG A 60 -3.09 17.76 12.71
C ARG A 60 -2.52 18.33 11.40
N ARG A 61 -1.92 17.43 10.61
CA ARG A 61 -1.34 17.72 9.30
C ARG A 61 -1.72 16.61 8.36
N LEU A 62 -1.97 16.90 7.09
CA LEU A 62 -2.18 15.84 6.11
C LEU A 62 -0.87 15.10 5.85
N TYR A 63 -0.82 13.82 6.17
CA TYR A 63 0.17 12.87 5.69
C TYR A 63 -0.44 12.08 4.53
N GLU A 64 0.28 12.03 3.42
CA GLU A 64 -0.18 11.36 2.20
C GLU A 64 0.02 9.85 2.32
N GLN A 65 -1.00 9.09 1.94
CA GLN A 65 -0.91 7.63 1.95
C GLN A 65 0.03 7.09 0.86
N GLY A 66 0.18 7.80 -0.26
CA GLY A 66 1.02 7.40 -1.40
C GLY A 66 2.53 7.42 -1.14
N ARG A 67 2.97 6.92 0.02
CA ARG A 67 4.38 6.85 0.41
C ARG A 67 4.73 5.51 1.04
N LEU A 68 5.97 5.12 0.88
CA LEU A 68 6.58 4.03 1.63
C LEU A 68 7.03 4.57 2.98
N TYR A 69 6.40 4.14 4.06
CA TYR A 69 6.71 4.56 5.43
C TYR A 69 7.73 3.63 6.08
N GLY A 70 8.72 4.22 6.76
CA GLY A 70 9.68 3.49 7.58
C GLY A 70 9.26 3.48 9.05
N TYR A 71 9.51 2.37 9.73
CA TYR A 71 9.23 2.18 11.15
C TYR A 71 10.49 1.79 11.90
N GLN A 72 10.61 2.28 13.12
CA GLN A 72 11.65 1.82 14.05
C GLN A 72 11.26 0.48 14.70
N GLY A 73 9.97 0.18 14.70
CA GLY A 73 9.41 -1.07 15.20
C GLY A 73 8.03 -0.88 15.78
N LEU A 74 7.55 -1.94 16.40
CA LEU A 74 6.27 -2.02 17.09
C LEU A 74 6.50 -2.68 18.44
N SER A 75 5.99 -2.07 19.51
CA SER A 75 5.91 -2.70 20.83
C SER A 75 4.47 -3.00 21.17
N PHE A 76 4.19 -4.12 21.80
CA PHE A 76 2.86 -4.47 22.24
C PHE A 76 2.89 -4.98 23.68
N ILE A 77 1.84 -4.65 24.44
CA ILE A 77 1.74 -4.92 25.86
C ILE A 77 0.42 -5.63 26.11
N TRP A 78 0.52 -6.79 26.69
CA TRP A 78 -0.63 -7.55 27.15
C TRP A 78 -0.87 -7.30 28.63
N LYS A 79 -2.07 -6.86 28.96
CA LYS A 79 -2.52 -6.78 30.34
C LYS A 79 -3.18 -8.10 30.73
N SER A 80 -2.50 -8.91 31.52
CA SER A 80 -3.00 -10.20 31.98
C SER A 80 -4.20 -10.11 32.96
N THR A 81 -4.67 -8.90 33.24
CA THR A 81 -5.82 -8.63 34.12
C THR A 81 -6.97 -8.06 33.32
N GLY A 82 -8.01 -8.86 33.09
CA GLY A 82 -9.19 -8.43 32.36
C GLY A 82 -10.08 -9.60 31.98
N THR A 83 -11.21 -9.29 31.34
CA THR A 83 -12.13 -10.30 30.83
C THR A 83 -11.44 -11.10 29.74
N GLY A 84 -11.41 -12.43 29.86
CA GLY A 84 -10.71 -13.31 28.93
C GLY A 84 -9.23 -13.59 29.23
N ALA A 85 -8.55 -12.78 30.06
CA ALA A 85 -7.13 -12.91 30.33
C ALA A 85 -6.73 -14.25 30.97
N GLY A 86 -7.63 -14.90 31.73
CA GLY A 86 -7.35 -16.17 32.41
C GLY A 86 -7.32 -17.40 31.49
N SER A 87 -7.77 -17.29 30.25
CA SER A 87 -7.75 -18.37 29.26
C SER A 87 -6.57 -18.31 28.29
N VAL A 88 -5.83 -17.20 28.28
CA VAL A 88 -4.71 -16.98 27.35
C VAL A 88 -3.39 -17.21 28.08
N ALA A 89 -2.57 -18.12 27.56
CA ALA A 89 -1.23 -18.41 28.06
C ALA A 89 -0.13 -17.72 27.24
N THR A 90 -0.34 -17.58 25.93
CA THR A 90 0.61 -16.96 25.01
C THR A 90 -0.14 -16.08 24.01
N ILE A 91 0.45 -14.97 23.63
CA ILE A 91 -0.04 -14.10 22.55
C ILE A 91 1.03 -13.99 21.48
N GLU A 92 0.64 -14.23 20.26
CA GLU A 92 1.45 -14.02 19.07
C GLU A 92 0.99 -12.77 18.34
N CYS A 93 1.95 -11.93 17.96
CA CYS A 93 1.73 -10.74 17.16
C CYS A 93 2.50 -10.85 15.85
N THR A 94 1.78 -10.87 14.75
CA THR A 94 2.34 -10.88 13.39
C THR A 94 1.98 -9.59 12.68
N VAL A 95 3.00 -8.87 12.21
CA VAL A 95 2.81 -7.66 11.39
C VAL A 95 3.00 -7.99 9.93
N LYS A 96 2.02 -7.64 9.11
CA LYS A 96 1.97 -7.90 7.68
C LYS A 96 1.71 -6.60 6.90
N THR A 97 2.23 -6.53 5.68
CA THR A 97 2.01 -5.41 4.75
C THR A 97 2.00 -5.91 3.31
N ALA A 98 1.73 -5.05 2.35
CA ALA A 98 1.74 -5.41 0.93
C ALA A 98 3.09 -5.89 0.39
N GLY A 99 4.18 -5.76 1.17
CA GLY A 99 5.54 -6.01 0.70
C GLY A 99 6.09 -4.83 -0.12
N ASN A 100 7.40 -4.62 0.00
CA ASN A 100 8.08 -3.54 -0.73
C ASN A 100 8.62 -4.09 -2.06
N THR A 101 7.73 -4.36 -3.01
CA THR A 101 8.07 -4.92 -4.32
C THR A 101 7.81 -3.89 -5.43
N TRP A 102 8.55 -4.02 -6.54
CA TRP A 102 8.37 -3.15 -7.70
C TRP A 102 6.94 -3.22 -8.27
N ILE A 103 6.29 -4.38 -8.16
CA ILE A 103 4.90 -4.58 -8.61
C ILE A 103 3.94 -3.73 -7.80
N VAL A 104 4.05 -3.75 -6.47
CA VAL A 104 3.23 -2.93 -5.57
C VAL A 104 3.41 -1.44 -5.87
N HIS A 105 4.66 -1.00 -6.08
CA HIS A 105 4.95 0.38 -6.46
C HIS A 105 4.33 0.76 -7.80
N ASN A 106 4.51 -0.05 -8.83
CA ASN A 106 3.97 0.22 -10.16
C ASN A 106 2.44 0.17 -10.20
N ALA A 107 1.84 -0.79 -9.49
CA ALA A 107 0.39 -0.91 -9.37
C ALA A 107 -0.21 0.33 -8.70
N PHE A 108 0.42 0.82 -7.62
CA PHE A 108 -0.01 2.04 -6.95
C PHE A 108 0.09 3.26 -7.89
N VAL A 109 1.24 3.44 -8.56
CA VAL A 109 1.46 4.58 -9.47
C VAL A 109 0.44 4.58 -10.60
N LYS A 110 0.20 3.42 -11.22
CA LYS A 110 -0.79 3.27 -12.30
C LYS A 110 -2.23 3.53 -11.81
N GLY A 111 -2.58 2.99 -10.64
CA GLY A 111 -3.89 3.22 -10.04
C GLY A 111 -4.11 4.69 -9.68
N LYS A 112 -3.11 5.35 -9.08
CA LYS A 112 -3.17 6.79 -8.77
C LYS A 112 -3.30 7.64 -10.03
N ALA A 113 -2.59 7.31 -11.10
CA ALA A 113 -2.67 8.03 -12.38
C ALA A 113 -4.09 7.95 -12.95
N LEU A 114 -4.68 6.76 -13.00
CA LEU A 114 -6.06 6.57 -13.45
C LEU A 114 -7.07 7.36 -12.61
N TRP A 115 -6.93 7.30 -11.28
CA TRP A 115 -7.80 8.07 -10.40
C TRP A 115 -7.66 9.58 -10.60
N ASN A 116 -6.43 10.09 -10.79
CA ASN A 116 -6.19 11.49 -11.08
C ASN A 116 -6.88 11.95 -12.37
N GLU A 117 -6.84 11.15 -13.43
CA GLU A 117 -7.55 11.46 -14.68
C GLU A 117 -9.06 11.53 -14.47
N MET A 118 -9.64 10.58 -13.74
CA MET A 118 -11.06 10.61 -13.38
C MET A 118 -11.42 11.88 -12.59
N GLN A 119 -10.60 12.26 -11.62
CA GLN A 119 -10.80 13.48 -10.83
C GLN A 119 -10.68 14.75 -11.69
N GLN A 120 -9.74 14.78 -12.63
CA GLN A 120 -9.60 15.92 -13.54
C GLN A 120 -10.83 16.15 -14.40
N LEU A 121 -11.51 15.10 -14.84
CA LEU A 121 -12.77 15.21 -15.57
C LEU A 121 -13.84 15.91 -14.72
N VAL A 122 -13.99 15.49 -13.46
CA VAL A 122 -14.96 16.12 -12.53
C VAL A 122 -14.58 17.56 -12.26
N LEU A 123 -13.31 17.85 -11.99
CA LEU A 123 -12.82 19.19 -11.68
C LEU A 123 -12.88 20.15 -12.87
N LYS A 124 -12.80 19.65 -14.10
CA LYS A 124 -12.95 20.46 -15.31
C LYS A 124 -14.36 21.04 -15.40
N ASP A 125 -15.36 20.26 -15.04
CA ASP A 125 -16.76 20.68 -15.08
C ASP A 125 -17.15 21.46 -13.82
N ASN A 126 -16.59 21.10 -12.67
CA ASN A 126 -16.93 21.65 -11.36
C ASN A 126 -15.65 22.01 -10.56
N PRO A 127 -14.91 23.05 -10.91
CA PRO A 127 -13.64 23.38 -10.23
C PRO A 127 -13.82 23.74 -8.75
N SER A 128 -15.00 24.15 -8.33
CA SER A 128 -15.32 24.50 -6.94
C SER A 128 -15.31 23.30 -5.99
N VAL A 129 -15.41 22.07 -6.49
CA VAL A 129 -15.35 20.86 -5.66
C VAL A 129 -13.93 20.41 -5.35
N ALA A 130 -12.91 21.13 -5.81
CA ALA A 130 -11.52 20.83 -5.51
C ALA A 130 -11.27 20.85 -4.00
N GLY A 131 -11.12 19.69 -3.41
CA GLY A 131 -10.86 19.55 -1.98
C GLY A 131 -9.44 19.95 -1.62
N LYS A 132 -9.26 20.74 -0.55
CA LYS A 132 -7.93 21.11 -0.05
C LYS A 132 -7.10 19.91 0.43
N TRP A 133 -7.75 18.85 0.85
CA TRP A 133 -7.16 17.62 1.39
C TRP A 133 -7.28 16.45 0.41
N HIS A 134 -7.33 16.77 -0.86
CA HIS A 134 -7.40 15.82 -1.95
C HIS A 134 -6.14 14.93 -1.99
N ASP A 135 -6.32 13.63 -1.85
CA ASP A 135 -5.27 12.62 -1.96
C ASP A 135 -5.86 11.28 -2.34
N PHE A 136 -5.09 10.46 -3.06
CA PHE A 136 -5.47 9.11 -3.40
C PHE A 136 -5.29 8.19 -2.19
N LYS A 137 -6.38 7.62 -1.70
CA LYS A 137 -6.44 6.77 -0.51
C LYS A 137 -7.06 5.43 -0.85
N LEU A 138 -6.44 4.37 -0.38
CA LEU A 138 -6.84 2.99 -0.65
C LEU A 138 -6.79 2.14 0.63
N GLN A 139 -7.38 0.96 0.59
CA GLN A 139 -7.31 -0.02 1.66
C GLN A 139 -6.19 -1.04 1.37
N LEU A 140 -5.72 -1.75 2.39
CA LEU A 140 -4.69 -2.78 2.21
C LEU A 140 -5.25 -3.95 1.40
N ASP A 141 -6.32 -4.56 1.91
CA ASP A 141 -6.99 -5.70 1.32
C ASP A 141 -8.51 -5.69 1.56
N GLY A 142 -9.20 -6.72 1.07
CA GLY A 142 -10.65 -6.85 1.20
C GLY A 142 -11.16 -7.03 2.63
N GLY A 143 -10.31 -7.49 3.55
CA GLY A 143 -10.63 -7.70 4.96
C GLY A 143 -10.66 -6.42 5.78
N GLN A 144 -10.04 -5.35 5.28
CA GLN A 144 -10.05 -4.07 5.98
C GLN A 144 -11.46 -3.49 6.03
N SER A 145 -11.94 -3.27 7.24
CA SER A 145 -13.24 -2.65 7.53
C SER A 145 -13.11 -1.62 8.64
N LEU A 146 -14.15 -0.81 8.84
CA LEU A 146 -14.16 0.19 9.91
C LEU A 146 -13.97 -0.46 11.29
N ALA A 147 -14.67 -1.57 11.55
CA ALA A 147 -14.59 -2.29 12.83
C ALA A 147 -13.22 -2.93 13.11
N ARG A 148 -12.44 -3.20 12.07
CA ARG A 148 -11.09 -3.80 12.18
C ARG A 148 -9.97 -2.77 12.05
N THR A 149 -10.29 -1.51 11.79
CA THR A 149 -9.27 -0.46 11.68
C THR A 149 -9.06 0.19 13.03
N MET A 150 -7.84 0.02 13.58
CA MET A 150 -7.46 0.64 14.84
C MET A 150 -7.29 2.14 14.69
N GLU A 151 -7.72 2.86 15.72
CA GLU A 151 -7.60 4.31 15.78
C GLU A 151 -6.59 4.72 16.86
N ALA A 152 -5.82 5.77 16.56
CA ALA A 152 -4.84 6.31 17.50
C ALA A 152 -5.53 6.85 18.76
N LEU A 153 -4.91 6.60 19.92
CA LEU A 153 -5.39 7.02 21.22
C LEU A 153 -4.72 8.31 21.68
N ASP A 154 -5.48 9.14 22.38
CA ASP A 154 -4.97 10.31 23.08
C ASP A 154 -4.36 9.93 24.46
N GLY A 155 -3.86 10.92 25.19
CA GLY A 155 -3.26 10.71 26.51
C GLY A 155 -4.23 10.23 27.60
N ALA A 156 -5.53 10.25 27.34
CA ALA A 156 -6.56 9.73 28.21
C ALA A 156 -7.05 8.32 27.80
N GLY A 157 -6.49 7.78 26.69
CA GLY A 157 -6.85 6.48 26.14
C GLY A 157 -8.11 6.50 25.26
N ASN A 158 -8.58 7.67 24.84
CA ASN A 158 -9.71 7.79 23.92
C ASN A 158 -9.23 7.86 22.48
N PRO A 159 -9.96 7.26 21.52
CA PRO A 159 -9.65 7.41 20.09
C PRO A 159 -9.74 8.87 19.65
N TYR A 160 -8.74 9.35 18.91
CA TYR A 160 -8.85 10.64 18.25
C TYR A 160 -10.03 10.63 17.28
N ALA A 161 -10.84 11.68 17.33
CA ALA A 161 -11.97 11.84 16.42
C ALA A 161 -11.50 11.77 14.95
N SER A 162 -12.24 11.03 14.14
CA SER A 162 -12.01 10.99 12.70
C SER A 162 -12.52 12.29 12.08
N GLY A 163 -11.63 12.97 11.32
CA GLY A 163 -12.05 14.02 10.40
C GLY A 163 -12.48 13.44 9.06
N GLN A 164 -12.36 14.21 8.00
CA GLN A 164 -12.55 13.76 6.64
C GLN A 164 -11.38 12.86 6.22
N TRP A 165 -11.60 11.56 6.27
CA TRP A 165 -10.66 10.56 5.75
C TRP A 165 -11.47 9.49 5.02
N ASP A 166 -11.90 9.83 3.83
CA ASP A 166 -12.66 8.93 2.98
C ASP A 166 -11.67 8.24 2.01
N TYR A 167 -11.87 6.95 1.78
CA TYR A 167 -11.12 6.22 0.78
C TYR A 167 -11.56 6.65 -0.61
N SER A 168 -10.63 6.63 -1.55
CA SER A 168 -10.92 6.95 -2.95
C SER A 168 -11.83 5.90 -3.58
N GLU A 169 -12.55 6.31 -4.61
CA GLU A 169 -13.40 5.42 -5.39
C GLU A 169 -13.10 5.59 -6.87
N TYR A 170 -13.15 4.48 -7.60
CA TYR A 170 -13.25 4.48 -9.05
C TYR A 170 -14.72 4.36 -9.42
N VAL A 171 -15.22 5.31 -10.20
CA VAL A 171 -16.59 5.28 -10.69
C VAL A 171 -16.56 4.73 -12.10
N MET A 172 -17.11 3.53 -12.28
CA MET A 172 -17.24 2.90 -13.59
C MET A 172 -18.65 3.21 -14.13
N PRO A 173 -18.76 3.93 -15.27
CA PRO A 173 -20.05 4.17 -15.88
C PRO A 173 -20.64 2.84 -16.36
N GLU A 174 -21.91 2.62 -16.08
CA GLU A 174 -22.67 1.49 -16.58
C GLU A 174 -23.39 1.90 -17.87
N HIS A 175 -23.23 1.12 -18.91
CA HIS A 175 -23.88 1.36 -20.20
C HIS A 175 -25.08 0.45 -20.44
N SER A 176 -25.31 -0.47 -19.52
CA SER A 176 -26.48 -1.35 -19.56
C SER A 176 -27.73 -0.64 -19.09
N VAL A 177 -28.88 -1.13 -19.52
CA VAL A 177 -30.20 -0.64 -19.10
C VAL A 177 -30.94 -1.77 -18.37
N ASP A 178 -31.83 -1.40 -17.47
CA ASP A 178 -32.73 -2.33 -16.82
C ASP A 178 -33.82 -2.83 -17.78
N ALA A 179 -34.67 -3.76 -17.34
CA ALA A 179 -35.76 -4.30 -18.15
C ALA A 179 -36.80 -3.24 -18.59
N ALA A 180 -36.81 -2.07 -17.96
CA ALA A 180 -37.66 -0.94 -18.31
C ALA A 180 -36.97 0.07 -19.24
N GLY A 181 -35.70 -0.16 -19.62
CA GLY A 181 -34.92 0.72 -20.47
C GLY A 181 -34.24 1.89 -19.76
N ASN A 182 -34.20 1.92 -18.42
CA ASN A 182 -33.51 2.96 -17.68
C ASN A 182 -32.03 2.60 -17.55
N PRO A 183 -31.10 3.60 -17.62
CA PRO A 183 -29.70 3.37 -17.36
C PRO A 183 -29.45 2.81 -15.96
N LEU A 184 -28.65 1.76 -15.84
CA LEU A 184 -28.21 1.28 -14.55
C LEU A 184 -27.27 2.30 -13.89
N PRO A 185 -27.25 2.39 -12.55
CA PRO A 185 -26.37 3.31 -11.83
C PRO A 185 -24.90 2.93 -12.05
N ALA A 186 -24.04 3.93 -12.08
CA ALA A 186 -22.58 3.71 -12.11
C ALA A 186 -22.15 2.89 -10.89
N THR A 187 -21.17 2.00 -11.09
CA THR A 187 -20.60 1.18 -10.03
C THR A 187 -19.40 1.89 -9.42
N SER A 188 -19.45 2.15 -8.10
CA SER A 188 -18.30 2.65 -7.33
C SER A 188 -17.47 1.50 -6.79
N LEU A 189 -16.16 1.56 -7.00
CA LEU A 189 -15.20 0.54 -6.58
C LEU A 189 -14.11 1.16 -5.70
N THR A 190 -13.98 0.69 -4.46
CA THR A 190 -12.88 1.11 -3.57
C THR A 190 -11.59 0.41 -3.99
N PRO A 191 -10.47 1.13 -4.19
CA PRO A 191 -9.18 0.53 -4.48
C PRO A 191 -8.62 -0.19 -3.26
N LEU A 192 -8.12 -1.41 -3.50
CA LEU A 192 -7.27 -2.17 -2.60
C LEU A 192 -5.85 -2.15 -3.12
N LEU A 193 -4.87 -2.18 -2.23
CA LEU A 193 -3.48 -2.34 -2.67
C LEU A 193 -3.23 -3.76 -3.16
N ILE A 194 -3.65 -4.75 -2.36
CA ILE A 194 -3.47 -6.19 -2.60
C ILE A 194 -4.77 -6.95 -2.32
N GLY A 195 -4.75 -8.26 -2.51
CA GLY A 195 -5.84 -9.16 -2.17
C GLY A 195 -6.77 -9.45 -3.34
N ALA A 196 -7.84 -10.19 -3.06
CA ALA A 196 -8.84 -10.55 -4.05
C ALA A 196 -9.84 -9.41 -4.29
N ASP A 197 -10.34 -9.32 -5.50
CA ASP A 197 -11.46 -8.45 -5.85
C ASP A 197 -12.74 -8.88 -5.14
N THR A 198 -13.59 -7.91 -4.85
CA THR A 198 -14.96 -8.14 -4.40
C THR A 198 -15.95 -7.37 -5.30
N ALA A 199 -17.25 -7.49 -5.02
CA ALA A 199 -18.26 -6.76 -5.77
C ALA A 199 -18.05 -5.23 -5.77
N SER A 200 -17.53 -4.69 -4.64
CA SER A 200 -17.35 -3.24 -4.43
C SER A 200 -15.90 -2.79 -4.30
N LYS A 201 -14.92 -3.70 -4.43
CA LYS A 201 -13.50 -3.37 -4.24
C LYS A 201 -12.65 -4.00 -5.34
N ARG A 202 -11.59 -3.31 -5.77
CA ARG A 202 -10.63 -3.78 -6.79
C ARG A 202 -9.21 -3.69 -6.32
N SER A 203 -8.47 -4.78 -6.46
CA SER A 203 -7.06 -4.88 -6.15
C SER A 203 -6.20 -4.25 -7.26
N LEU A 204 -5.36 -3.30 -6.88
CA LEU A 204 -4.47 -2.64 -7.83
C LEU A 204 -3.38 -3.57 -8.33
N VAL A 205 -2.80 -4.40 -7.46
CA VAL A 205 -1.75 -5.35 -7.84
C VAL A 205 -2.32 -6.38 -8.81
N LYS A 206 -3.51 -6.92 -8.56
CA LYS A 206 -4.18 -7.83 -9.47
C LYS A 206 -4.49 -7.16 -10.81
N ALA A 207 -5.07 -5.96 -10.80
CA ALA A 207 -5.39 -5.20 -12.01
C ALA A 207 -4.12 -4.84 -12.82
N TYR A 208 -3.00 -4.56 -12.11
CA TYR A 208 -1.72 -4.32 -12.76
C TYR A 208 -1.22 -5.57 -13.47
N GLU A 209 -1.29 -6.72 -12.81
CA GLU A 209 -0.90 -8.01 -13.38
C GLU A 209 -1.75 -8.37 -14.62
N GLU A 210 -3.06 -8.26 -14.50
CA GLU A 210 -3.98 -8.49 -15.63
C GLU A 210 -3.68 -7.56 -16.82
N SER A 211 -3.20 -6.34 -16.56
CA SER A 211 -2.81 -5.38 -17.61
C SER A 211 -1.49 -5.72 -18.30
N ARG A 212 -0.75 -6.71 -17.82
CA ARG A 212 0.53 -7.18 -18.36
C ARG A 212 0.42 -8.55 -19.01
N ALA A 213 -0.68 -8.77 -19.73
CA ALA A 213 -1.01 -10.06 -20.34
C ALA A 213 0.08 -10.69 -21.22
N THR A 214 1.02 -9.88 -21.73
CA THR A 214 2.14 -10.36 -22.54
C THR A 214 3.30 -10.96 -21.71
N VAL A 215 3.27 -10.85 -20.39
CA VAL A 215 4.35 -11.28 -19.49
C VAL A 215 3.95 -12.50 -18.65
N SER A 216 2.67 -12.87 -18.64
CA SER A 216 2.18 -14.05 -17.90
C SER A 216 2.41 -15.32 -18.69
N ALA A 217 2.89 -16.37 -18.04
CA ALA A 217 3.06 -17.70 -18.64
C ALA A 217 1.76 -18.29 -19.21
N ASN A 218 0.60 -17.83 -18.74
CA ASN A 218 -0.72 -18.24 -19.19
C ASN A 218 -1.37 -17.24 -20.16
N GLN A 219 -0.65 -16.23 -20.60
CA GLN A 219 -1.14 -15.15 -21.47
C GLN A 219 -0.08 -14.78 -22.53
N PRO A 220 -0.50 -14.33 -23.71
CA PRO A 220 -1.87 -14.29 -24.21
C PRO A 220 -2.43 -15.69 -24.47
N ASN A 221 -3.76 -15.82 -24.38
CA ASN A 221 -4.43 -17.04 -24.85
C ASN A 221 -4.17 -17.22 -26.34
N THR A 222 -3.39 -18.24 -26.68
CA THR A 222 -3.21 -18.60 -28.10
C THR A 222 -4.43 -19.35 -28.59
N PRO A 223 -4.88 -19.12 -29.82
CA PRO A 223 -5.94 -19.91 -30.43
C PRO A 223 -5.62 -21.41 -30.41
N ALA A 224 -6.65 -22.25 -30.31
CA ALA A 224 -6.48 -23.69 -30.31
C ALA A 224 -5.67 -24.17 -31.53
N GLY A 225 -4.60 -24.94 -31.29
CA GLY A 225 -3.72 -25.45 -32.36
C GLY A 225 -2.48 -24.59 -32.65
N MET A 226 -2.32 -23.45 -31.97
CA MET A 226 -1.09 -22.66 -32.04
C MET A 226 -0.18 -23.01 -30.86
N SER A 227 1.14 -22.97 -31.07
CA SER A 227 2.07 -23.19 -29.99
C SER A 227 2.07 -22.03 -29.00
N THR A 228 2.56 -22.26 -27.79
CA THR A 228 2.23 -21.60 -26.54
C THR A 228 2.56 -20.11 -26.40
N SER A 229 3.26 -19.49 -27.33
CA SER A 229 3.59 -18.07 -27.25
C SER A 229 3.55 -17.40 -28.62
N PHE A 230 2.89 -16.26 -28.71
CA PHE A 230 2.92 -15.43 -29.92
C PHE A 230 4.34 -15.02 -30.31
N PHE A 231 5.18 -14.73 -29.34
CA PHE A 231 6.58 -14.41 -29.60
C PHE A 231 7.36 -15.62 -30.10
N ASN A 232 7.12 -16.81 -29.55
CA ASN A 232 7.71 -18.04 -30.03
C ASN A 232 7.28 -18.39 -31.44
N LEU A 233 6.00 -18.14 -31.80
CA LEU A 233 5.51 -18.31 -33.17
C LEU A 233 6.27 -17.44 -34.16
N LEU A 234 6.61 -16.21 -33.79
CA LEU A 234 7.32 -15.28 -34.64
C LEU A 234 8.83 -15.58 -34.73
N THR A 235 9.39 -16.19 -33.68
CA THR A 235 10.83 -16.40 -33.56
C THR A 235 11.26 -17.84 -33.78
N ASP A 236 10.48 -18.84 -33.34
CA ASP A 236 10.87 -20.25 -33.32
C ASP A 236 10.46 -21.02 -34.58
N SER A 237 9.34 -20.65 -35.23
CA SER A 237 8.86 -21.35 -36.44
C SER A 237 9.47 -20.81 -37.72
N GLY A 238 10.79 -20.81 -37.82
CA GLY A 238 11.51 -20.36 -39.01
C GLY A 238 11.65 -18.83 -39.08
N SER A 239 11.82 -18.19 -37.93
CA SER A 239 12.09 -16.77 -37.86
C SER A 239 13.19 -16.35 -38.82
N GLN A 240 12.92 -15.30 -39.55
CA GLN A 240 13.86 -14.64 -40.43
C GLN A 240 14.81 -13.68 -39.66
N GLU A 241 14.53 -13.43 -38.37
CA GLU A 241 15.17 -12.41 -37.55
C GLU A 241 15.79 -13.03 -36.30
N PRO A 242 16.98 -13.66 -36.41
CA PRO A 242 17.66 -14.26 -35.24
C PRO A 242 18.03 -13.24 -34.16
N GLU A 243 18.24 -11.98 -34.54
CA GLU A 243 18.51 -10.89 -33.61
C GLU A 243 17.30 -10.59 -32.69
N LEU A 244 16.09 -10.69 -33.24
CA LEU A 244 14.85 -10.54 -32.46
C LEU A 244 14.68 -11.70 -31.48
N ALA A 245 15.00 -12.92 -31.86
CA ALA A 245 14.96 -14.07 -30.96
C ALA A 245 15.93 -13.88 -29.78
N THR A 246 17.16 -13.38 -30.02
CA THR A 246 18.15 -13.09 -28.97
C THR A 246 17.66 -11.99 -28.00
N VAL A 247 17.03 -10.94 -28.52
CA VAL A 247 16.45 -9.88 -27.69
C VAL A 247 15.32 -10.44 -26.81
N ILE A 248 14.42 -11.23 -27.37
CA ILE A 248 13.31 -11.83 -26.63
C ILE A 248 13.82 -12.82 -25.58
N GLU A 249 14.84 -13.62 -25.89
CA GLU A 249 15.48 -14.51 -24.93
C GLU A 249 16.11 -13.75 -23.76
N GLY A 250 16.82 -12.64 -24.03
CA GLY A 250 17.39 -11.79 -22.99
C GLY A 250 16.35 -11.09 -22.11
N GLU A 251 15.17 -10.78 -22.69
CA GLU A 251 14.05 -10.17 -21.92
C GLU A 251 13.20 -11.20 -21.17
N ASN A 252 13.39 -12.50 -21.48
CA ASN A 252 12.73 -13.61 -20.79
C ASN A 252 13.58 -14.22 -19.66
N ASP A 253 14.63 -13.55 -19.25
CA ASP A 253 15.42 -14.02 -18.11
C ASP A 253 14.53 -14.28 -16.90
N ASP A 254 14.56 -15.51 -16.40
CA ASP A 254 13.80 -15.90 -15.24
C ASP A 254 14.28 -15.13 -14.01
N PRO A 255 13.44 -14.33 -13.38
CA PRO A 255 13.80 -13.69 -12.13
C PRO A 255 14.03 -14.76 -11.04
N PRO A 256 14.81 -14.46 -9.98
CA PRO A 256 15.11 -15.41 -8.91
C PRO A 256 13.89 -15.71 -8.00
N TYR A 257 12.71 -15.44 -8.46
CA TYR A 257 11.43 -15.68 -7.77
C TYR A 257 10.38 -16.16 -8.79
N ASP A 258 9.46 -16.99 -8.34
CA ASP A 258 8.39 -17.51 -9.17
C ASP A 258 7.40 -16.39 -9.54
N LEU A 259 7.28 -16.14 -10.84
CA LEU A 259 6.36 -15.14 -11.39
C LEU A 259 4.88 -15.43 -11.11
N ASN A 260 4.53 -16.70 -10.86
CA ASN A 260 3.17 -17.07 -10.53
C ASN A 260 2.84 -16.87 -9.04
N ASN A 261 3.85 -16.76 -8.18
CA ASN A 261 3.71 -16.69 -6.73
C ASN A 261 4.05 -15.32 -6.14
N TYR A 262 4.50 -14.35 -6.94
CA TYR A 262 4.66 -13.01 -6.42
C TYR A 262 3.30 -12.31 -6.23
N PRO A 263 3.21 -11.30 -5.36
CA PRO A 263 1.98 -10.57 -5.12
C PRO A 263 1.32 -10.09 -6.43
N GLY A 264 0.12 -10.59 -6.73
CA GLY A 264 -0.61 -10.28 -7.96
C GLY A 264 -0.42 -11.27 -9.10
N GLY A 265 0.21 -12.42 -8.89
CA GLY A 265 0.30 -13.48 -9.88
C GLY A 265 -1.09 -13.96 -10.35
N ALA A 266 -1.18 -14.45 -11.59
CA ALA A 266 -2.44 -14.80 -12.26
C ALA A 266 -3.30 -15.82 -11.50
N THR A 267 -2.70 -16.66 -10.68
CA THR A 267 -3.36 -17.75 -9.95
C THR A 267 -3.61 -17.43 -8.48
N ASN A 268 -2.97 -16.40 -7.91
CA ASN A 268 -3.06 -16.08 -6.50
C ASN A 268 -3.50 -14.63 -6.28
N ALA A 269 -4.54 -14.45 -5.48
CA ALA A 269 -4.78 -13.16 -4.85
C ALA A 269 -3.54 -12.82 -4.01
N ALA A 270 -2.99 -11.62 -4.18
CA ALA A 270 -1.83 -11.20 -3.42
C ALA A 270 -2.11 -11.25 -1.92
N ALA A 271 -1.32 -12.04 -1.20
CA ALA A 271 -1.39 -12.11 0.25
C ALA A 271 -0.43 -11.07 0.87
N PRO A 272 -0.74 -10.54 2.07
CA PRO A 272 0.18 -9.69 2.80
C PRO A 272 1.48 -10.42 3.14
N ALA A 273 2.63 -9.75 2.97
CA ALA A 273 3.93 -10.25 3.37
C ALA A 273 4.16 -10.02 4.87
N ILE A 274 4.68 -11.01 5.58
CA ILE A 274 5.07 -10.88 6.98
C ILE A 274 6.35 -10.04 7.06
N VAL A 275 6.30 -8.96 7.84
CA VAL A 275 7.45 -8.06 8.08
C VAL A 275 7.95 -8.11 9.52
N GLY A 276 7.19 -8.72 10.41
CA GLY A 276 7.60 -8.90 11.79
C GLY A 276 6.74 -9.91 12.53
N TYR A 277 7.35 -10.56 13.49
CA TYR A 277 6.71 -11.54 14.37
C TYR A 277 7.32 -11.47 15.76
N SER A 278 6.49 -11.60 16.77
CA SER A 278 6.91 -11.75 18.17
C SER A 278 5.82 -12.46 18.95
N ALA A 279 6.24 -13.24 19.94
CA ALA A 279 5.35 -13.94 20.86
C ALA A 279 5.69 -13.56 22.30
N ILE A 280 4.66 -13.41 23.12
CA ILE A 280 4.77 -13.12 24.55
C ILE A 280 3.98 -14.12 25.39
N SER A 281 4.34 -14.26 26.64
CA SER A 281 3.66 -15.14 27.59
C SER A 281 3.15 -14.35 28.79
N ALA A 282 2.40 -15.01 29.67
CA ALA A 282 1.93 -14.39 30.90
C ALA A 282 3.06 -13.94 31.84
N GLN A 283 4.28 -14.46 31.68
CA GLN A 283 5.46 -14.06 32.44
C GLN A 283 6.21 -12.88 31.79
N GLU A 284 6.14 -12.77 30.46
CA GLU A 284 6.74 -11.68 29.67
C GLU A 284 5.64 -10.97 28.92
N VAL A 285 5.15 -9.88 29.50
CA VAL A 285 3.92 -9.21 29.07
C VAL A 285 4.15 -8.15 27.99
N ASP A 286 5.40 -7.86 27.65
CA ASP A 286 5.79 -6.91 26.61
C ASP A 286 6.55 -7.61 25.49
N GLY A 287 6.15 -7.32 24.25
CA GLY A 287 6.78 -7.83 23.04
C GLY A 287 7.26 -6.69 22.16
N HIS A 288 8.29 -6.98 21.37
CA HIS A 288 8.85 -6.02 20.43
C HIS A 288 9.11 -6.65 19.06
N ILE A 289 8.77 -5.90 18.03
CA ILE A 289 9.06 -6.21 16.63
C ILE A 289 10.02 -5.15 16.10
N GLY A 290 11.11 -5.58 15.48
CA GLY A 290 12.18 -4.72 14.96
C GLY A 290 11.75 -3.80 13.80
N PRO A 291 12.69 -3.08 13.19
CA PRO A 291 12.40 -2.12 12.12
C PRO A 291 11.87 -2.80 10.85
N PHE A 292 10.94 -2.13 10.19
CA PHE A 292 10.38 -2.56 8.90
C PHE A 292 9.91 -1.36 8.06
N VAL A 293 9.45 -1.63 6.85
CA VAL A 293 8.84 -0.63 5.96
C VAL A 293 7.48 -1.11 5.48
N ALA A 294 6.57 -0.17 5.21
CA ALA A 294 5.25 -0.51 4.67
C ALA A 294 4.84 0.44 3.54
N PRO A 295 4.54 -0.11 2.36
CA PRO A 295 3.93 0.63 1.26
C PRO A 295 2.60 1.26 1.69
N CYS A 296 2.41 2.52 1.31
CA CYS A 296 1.22 3.32 1.65
C CYS A 296 0.99 3.49 3.17
N GLY A 297 1.90 3.04 4.03
CA GLY A 297 1.71 3.05 5.47
C GLY A 297 0.59 2.13 5.95
N LEU A 298 0.22 1.12 5.15
CA LEU A 298 -0.86 0.20 5.45
C LEU A 298 -0.31 -1.08 6.09
N LEU A 299 -0.82 -1.38 7.27
CA LEU A 299 -0.43 -2.54 8.05
C LEU A 299 -1.64 -3.41 8.38
N GLN A 300 -1.43 -4.71 8.37
CA GLN A 300 -2.31 -5.70 8.99
C GLN A 300 -1.56 -6.28 10.20
N ILE A 301 -2.15 -6.19 11.37
CA ILE A 301 -1.60 -6.71 12.61
C ILE A 301 -2.52 -7.83 13.08
N GLU A 302 -2.02 -9.03 13.05
CA GLU A 302 -2.71 -10.22 13.53
C GLU A 302 -2.24 -10.54 14.94
N ILE A 303 -3.21 -10.65 15.87
CA ILE A 303 -2.94 -10.96 17.27
C ILE A 303 -3.74 -12.19 17.64
N VAL A 304 -3.05 -13.29 17.86
CA VAL A 304 -3.65 -14.58 18.18
C VAL A 304 -3.24 -14.99 19.61
N GLY A 305 -4.19 -15.36 20.42
CA GLY A 305 -3.95 -15.94 21.73
C GLY A 305 -4.08 -17.45 21.71
N TYR A 306 -3.24 -18.10 22.50
CA TYR A 306 -3.30 -19.55 22.71
C TYR A 306 -3.49 -19.84 24.20
N ASP A 307 -4.27 -20.88 24.49
CA ASP A 307 -4.44 -21.37 25.85
C ASP A 307 -3.22 -22.21 26.32
N ALA A 308 -3.28 -22.71 27.53
CA ALA A 308 -2.21 -23.55 28.10
C ALA A 308 -2.02 -24.90 27.36
N ASN A 309 -2.97 -25.32 26.55
CA ASN A 309 -2.92 -26.55 25.75
C ASN A 309 -2.46 -26.27 24.31
N GLY A 310 -2.19 -24.99 23.94
CA GLY A 310 -1.81 -24.59 22.60
C GLY A 310 -2.99 -24.45 21.62
N ALA A 311 -4.23 -24.44 22.13
CA ALA A 311 -5.40 -24.18 21.28
C ALA A 311 -5.62 -22.67 21.11
N GLU A 312 -6.03 -22.27 19.90
CA GLU A 312 -6.33 -20.88 19.58
C GLU A 312 -7.55 -20.39 20.36
N VAL A 313 -7.42 -19.24 20.98
CA VAL A 313 -8.51 -18.61 21.75
C VAL A 313 -9.36 -17.76 20.79
N ALA A 314 -10.67 -17.98 20.81
CA ALA A 314 -11.59 -17.23 19.97
C ALA A 314 -11.50 -15.70 20.23
N PRO A 315 -11.69 -14.85 19.21
CA PRO A 315 -11.58 -13.38 19.34
C PRO A 315 -12.42 -12.79 20.48
N ALA A 316 -13.61 -13.33 20.71
CA ALA A 316 -14.50 -12.89 21.80
C ALA A 316 -13.93 -13.10 23.21
N ASN A 317 -12.96 -14.01 23.36
CA ASN A 317 -12.31 -14.33 24.62
C ASN A 317 -10.87 -13.78 24.72
N MET A 318 -10.44 -13.04 23.72
CA MET A 318 -9.13 -12.39 23.72
C MET A 318 -9.11 -11.16 24.61
N PRO A 319 -8.03 -10.92 25.37
CA PRO A 319 -7.83 -9.65 26.04
C PRO A 319 -7.48 -8.56 25.04
N ASP A 320 -7.71 -7.32 25.44
CA ASP A 320 -7.18 -6.17 24.72
C ASP A 320 -5.66 -6.12 24.82
N VAL A 321 -5.03 -5.75 23.73
CA VAL A 321 -3.57 -5.56 23.64
C VAL A 321 -3.30 -4.11 23.28
N ASP A 322 -2.47 -3.45 24.10
CA ASP A 322 -2.00 -2.09 23.81
C ASP A 322 -0.80 -2.19 22.84
N ILE A 323 -0.81 -1.38 21.79
CA ILE A 323 0.22 -1.37 20.74
C ILE A 323 0.82 0.03 20.64
N LEU A 324 2.14 0.12 20.61
CA LEU A 324 2.88 1.33 20.31
C LEU A 324 3.62 1.15 18.98
N LEU A 325 3.15 1.81 17.96
CA LEU A 325 3.77 1.80 16.64
C LEU A 325 4.73 2.99 16.52
N HIS A 326 6.02 2.71 16.33
CA HIS A 326 7.08 3.70 16.24
C HIS A 326 7.46 3.98 14.79
N VAL A 327 6.95 5.09 14.25
CA VAL A 327 7.32 5.54 12.90
C VAL A 327 8.71 6.17 12.95
N ALA A 328 9.58 5.82 12.02
CA ALA A 328 10.93 6.34 11.97
C ALA A 328 10.93 7.87 11.72
N PRO A 329 11.74 8.66 12.45
CA PRO A 329 11.87 10.08 12.17
C PRO A 329 12.58 10.31 10.84
N GLY A 330 12.21 11.39 10.13
CA GLY A 330 12.78 11.67 8.82
C GLY A 330 12.41 13.05 8.27
N THR A 331 12.62 13.21 6.99
CA THR A 331 12.51 14.51 6.29
C THR A 331 11.11 14.84 5.81
N TYR A 332 10.24 13.84 5.67
CA TYR A 332 8.87 14.06 5.23
C TYR A 332 7.99 14.46 6.41
N LYS A 333 7.75 15.74 6.61
CA LYS A 333 6.89 16.27 7.70
C LYS A 333 7.25 15.71 9.09
N GLY A 334 8.54 15.34 9.30
CA GLY A 334 9.06 14.80 10.56
C GLY A 334 9.17 13.28 10.60
N VAL A 335 8.71 12.55 9.60
CA VAL A 335 8.79 11.09 9.52
C VAL A 335 9.59 10.62 8.30
N ALA A 336 10.08 9.40 8.36
CA ALA A 336 10.76 8.74 7.24
C ALA A 336 9.71 8.17 6.28
N ALA A 337 9.47 8.87 5.19
CA ALA A 337 8.56 8.40 4.14
C ALA A 337 9.01 8.90 2.79
N VAL A 338 9.15 8.00 1.81
CA VAL A 338 9.51 8.30 0.42
C VAL A 338 8.30 8.05 -0.50
N PRO A 339 8.14 8.80 -1.60
CA PRO A 339 7.03 8.56 -2.52
C PRO A 339 7.04 7.14 -3.06
N MET A 340 5.85 6.57 -3.29
CA MET A 340 5.70 5.31 -4.01
C MET A 340 6.12 5.51 -5.47
N GLY A 341 6.79 4.50 -6.04
CA GLY A 341 7.22 4.52 -7.45
C GLY A 341 8.62 5.11 -7.68
N GLN A 342 9.41 5.24 -6.62
CA GLN A 342 10.83 5.64 -6.71
C GLN A 342 11.74 4.45 -6.49
#